data_98cdd624296e43baf69b17a9db098fb6
#
_entry.id   98cdd624296e43baf69b17a9db098fb6
#
_cell.length_a   1.000
_cell.length_b   1.000
_cell.length_c   1.000
_cell.angle_alpha   90.00
_cell.angle_beta   90.00
_cell.angle_gamma   90.00
#
_symmetry.space_group_name_H-M   'P 1'
#
loop_
_entity.id
_entity.type
_entity.pdbx_description
1 polymer ?
#
loop_
_entity_poly.entity_id
_entity_poly.type
_entity_poly.pdbx_seq_one_letter_code
_entity_poly.pdbx_strand_id
1 'polypeptide(L)'
;MFRTLREDLDAVMDRDPAARSRWEVFFLYSGFKAVRSHRKANWCYRHNLKFLARWISQRSRRKTGIEIHPAAQIGRGLFIDHGMGVVIGETTQIGDNCT
;
A
#
# COMPACT_ATOMS: atom_id res chain seq x y z
N MET A 1 -9.50 -9.51 -1.82
CA MET A 1 -8.08 -9.13 -1.72
C MET A 1 -7.37 -9.11 -3.07
N PHE A 2 -7.40 -10.19 -3.83
CA PHE A 2 -6.71 -10.23 -5.12
C PHE A 2 -7.24 -9.21 -6.13
N ARG A 3 -8.53 -8.96 -6.13
CA ARG A 3 -9.14 -7.96 -7.00
C ARG A 3 -8.62 -6.55 -6.69
N THR A 4 -8.55 -6.19 -5.42
CA THR A 4 -8.04 -4.89 -5.00
C THR A 4 -6.55 -4.74 -5.33
N LEU A 5 -5.78 -5.81 -5.12
CA LEU A 5 -4.37 -5.83 -5.47
C LEU A 5 -4.15 -5.60 -6.97
N ARG A 6 -4.97 -6.24 -7.80
CA ARG A 6 -4.92 -6.07 -9.24
C ARG A 6 -5.26 -4.64 -9.66
N GLU A 7 -6.27 -4.05 -9.02
CA GLU A 7 -6.65 -2.67 -9.30
C GLU A 7 -5.56 -1.68 -8.88
N ASP A 8 -4.89 -1.92 -7.76
CA ASP A 8 -3.75 -1.11 -7.33
C ASP A 8 -2.60 -1.21 -8.35
N LEU A 9 -2.34 -2.41 -8.84
CA LEU A 9 -1.30 -2.65 -9.83
C LEU A 9 -1.60 -1.94 -11.15
N ASP A 10 -2.84 -2.04 -11.61
CA ASP A 10 -3.28 -1.38 -12.82
C ASP A 10 -3.18 0.15 -12.71
N ALA A 11 -3.47 0.70 -11.54
CA ALA A 11 -3.35 2.13 -11.30
C ALA A 11 -1.91 2.63 -11.48
N VAL A 12 -0.93 1.86 -11.01
CA VAL A 12 0.48 2.21 -11.21
C VAL A 12 0.85 2.15 -12.69
N MET A 13 0.42 1.10 -13.39
CA MET A 13 0.70 0.96 -14.81
C MET A 13 0.13 2.11 -15.64
N ASP A 14 -1.06 2.60 -15.28
CA ASP A 14 -1.71 3.69 -16.00
C ASP A 14 -1.07 5.05 -15.73
N ARG A 15 -0.60 5.29 -14.52
CA ARG A 15 -0.20 6.62 -14.09
C ARG A 15 1.30 6.87 -14.10
N ASP A 16 2.10 5.81 -14.13
CA ASP A 16 3.55 5.94 -14.17
C ASP A 16 4.07 5.57 -15.56
N PRO A 17 4.53 6.56 -16.35
CA PRO A 17 5.06 6.26 -17.66
C PRO A 17 6.36 5.45 -17.62
N ALA A 18 7.04 5.41 -16.50
CA ALA A 18 8.26 4.60 -16.34
C ALA A 18 7.96 3.13 -16.06
N ALA A 19 6.73 2.77 -15.71
CA ALA A 19 6.38 1.38 -15.42
C ALA A 19 6.34 0.58 -16.73
N ARG A 20 7.20 -0.42 -16.84
CA ARG A 20 7.35 -1.24 -18.06
C ARG A 20 6.52 -2.50 -18.04
N SER A 21 6.33 -3.10 -16.87
CA SER A 21 5.58 -4.34 -16.72
C SER A 21 4.97 -4.44 -15.34
N ARG A 22 3.90 -5.24 -15.23
CA ARG A 22 3.27 -5.50 -13.94
C ARG A 22 4.20 -6.21 -12.97
N TRP A 23 5.08 -7.07 -13.48
CA TRP A 23 6.05 -7.77 -12.64
C TRP A 23 7.06 -6.82 -12.02
N GLU A 24 7.54 -5.86 -12.79
CA GLU A 24 8.44 -4.82 -12.31
C GLU A 24 7.81 -4.02 -11.18
N VAL A 25 6.57 -3.56 -11.37
CA VAL A 25 5.83 -2.81 -10.35
C VAL A 25 5.63 -3.65 -9.10
N PHE A 26 5.22 -4.91 -9.27
CA PHE A 26 4.95 -5.80 -8.15
C PHE A 26 6.17 -6.00 -7.25
N PHE A 27 7.34 -6.15 -7.84
CA PHE A 27 8.54 -6.48 -7.07
C PHE A 27 9.40 -5.28 -6.68
N LEU A 28 9.38 -4.21 -7.45
CA LEU A 28 10.37 -3.15 -7.30
C LEU A 28 9.80 -1.81 -6.80
N TYR A 29 8.57 -1.51 -7.06
CA TYR A 29 8.01 -0.21 -6.70
C TYR A 29 7.65 -0.15 -5.22
N SER A 30 8.34 0.75 -4.48
CA SER A 30 8.15 0.90 -3.03
C SER A 30 6.72 1.31 -2.67
N GLY A 31 6.14 2.24 -3.43
CA GLY A 31 4.77 2.69 -3.20
C GLY A 31 3.77 1.55 -3.30
N PHE A 32 3.89 0.71 -4.34
CA PHE A 32 3.03 -0.46 -4.50
C PHE A 32 3.26 -1.48 -3.38
N LYS A 33 4.52 -1.71 -3.01
CA LYS A 33 4.84 -2.64 -1.91
C LYS A 33 4.22 -2.18 -0.60
N ALA A 34 4.28 -0.88 -0.32
CA ALA A 34 3.70 -0.32 0.90
C ALA A 34 2.19 -0.50 0.93
N VAL A 35 1.50 -0.21 -0.17
CA VAL A 35 0.05 -0.39 -0.26
C VAL A 35 -0.34 -1.85 -0.14
N ARG A 36 0.38 -2.74 -0.81
CA ARG A 36 0.15 -4.18 -0.72
C ARG A 36 0.30 -4.70 0.71
N SER A 37 1.35 -4.29 1.40
CA SER A 37 1.57 -4.68 2.81
C SER A 37 0.48 -4.10 3.71
N HIS A 38 0.06 -2.87 3.44
CA HIS A 38 -1.04 -2.26 4.18
C HIS A 38 -2.34 -3.04 4.02
N ARG A 39 -2.65 -3.57 2.83
CA ARG A 39 -3.86 -4.38 2.64
C ARG A 39 -3.86 -5.57 3.60
N LYS A 40 -2.72 -6.25 3.74
CA LYS A 40 -2.58 -7.37 4.68
C LYS A 40 -2.68 -6.91 6.13
N ALA A 41 -2.00 -5.84 6.48
CA ALA A 41 -2.01 -5.30 7.84
C ALA A 41 -3.41 -4.83 8.24
N ASN A 42 -4.12 -4.17 7.33
CA ASN A 42 -5.48 -3.70 7.57
C ASN A 42 -6.44 -4.88 7.78
N TRP A 43 -6.32 -5.94 6.99
CA TRP A 43 -7.11 -7.14 7.18
C TRP A 43 -6.89 -7.73 8.57
N CYS A 44 -5.62 -7.88 8.98
CA CYS A 44 -5.28 -8.38 10.32
C CYS A 44 -5.85 -7.48 11.42
N TYR A 45 -5.74 -6.18 11.25
CA TYR A 45 -6.24 -5.21 12.22
C TYR A 45 -7.75 -5.37 12.42
N ARG A 46 -8.50 -5.49 11.33
CA ARG A 46 -9.97 -5.66 11.39
C ARG A 46 -10.41 -6.99 11.97
N HIS A 47 -9.53 -8.00 11.96
CA HIS A 47 -9.80 -9.33 12.52
C HIS A 47 -9.19 -9.50 13.91
N ASN A 48 -8.91 -8.40 14.61
CA ASN A 48 -8.36 -8.38 15.97
C ASN A 48 -6.96 -9.00 16.10
N LEU A 49 -6.21 -9.07 15.02
CA LEU A 49 -4.81 -9.48 15.01
C LEU A 49 -3.92 -8.24 15.01
N LYS A 50 -4.06 -7.42 16.05
CA LYS A 50 -3.43 -6.09 16.08
C LYS A 50 -1.91 -6.15 16.17
N PHE A 51 -1.37 -7.09 16.92
CA PHE A 51 0.08 -7.25 16.99
C PHE A 51 0.67 -7.62 15.63
N LEU A 52 0.07 -8.59 14.95
CA LEU A 52 0.51 -8.99 13.61
C LEU A 52 0.38 -7.86 12.60
N ALA A 53 -0.72 -7.11 12.69
CA ALA A 53 -0.93 -5.95 11.83
C ALA A 53 0.19 -4.92 12.00
N ARG A 54 0.55 -4.59 13.23
CA ARG A 54 1.64 -3.65 13.53
C ARG A 54 2.98 -4.20 13.06
N TRP A 55 3.21 -5.48 13.23
CA TRP A 55 4.45 -6.11 12.78
C TRP A 55 4.61 -6.00 11.26
N ILE A 56 3.55 -6.30 10.50
CA ILE A 56 3.55 -6.17 9.05
C ILE A 56 3.81 -4.73 8.64
N SER A 57 3.13 -3.79 9.28
CA SER A 57 3.28 -2.35 9.01
C SER A 57 4.71 -1.87 9.25
N GLN A 58 5.31 -2.24 10.37
CA GLN A 58 6.68 -1.83 10.70
C GLN A 58 7.70 -2.47 9.78
N ARG A 59 7.50 -3.71 9.39
CA ARG A 59 8.35 -4.37 8.42
C ARG A 59 8.30 -3.68 7.06
N SER A 60 7.11 -3.32 6.62
CA SER A 60 6.92 -2.59 5.36
C SER A 60 7.60 -1.22 5.41
N ARG A 61 7.45 -0.50 6.52
CA ARG A 61 8.11 0.78 6.72
C ARG A 61 9.63 0.68 6.53
N ARG A 62 10.24 -0.33 7.13
CA ARG A 62 11.69 -0.54 7.02
C ARG A 62 12.13 -0.84 5.60
N LYS A 63 11.31 -1.56 4.83
CA LYS A 63 11.64 -1.93 3.45
C LYS A 63 11.37 -0.83 2.44
N THR A 64 10.34 -0.04 2.65
CA THR A 64 9.85 0.92 1.65
C THR A 64 10.13 2.37 2.01
N GLY A 65 10.37 2.67 3.28
CA GLY A 65 10.46 4.05 3.76
C GLY A 65 9.11 4.74 3.88
N ILE A 66 8.00 3.99 3.74
CA ILE A 66 6.64 4.50 3.80
C ILE A 66 5.94 3.89 5.00
N GLU A 67 5.40 4.73 5.87
CA GLU A 67 4.64 4.28 7.04
C GLU A 67 3.15 4.45 6.78
N ILE A 68 2.39 3.35 6.88
CA ILE A 68 0.94 3.37 6.80
C ILE A 68 0.40 2.65 8.03
N HIS A 69 -0.36 3.37 8.87
CA HIS A 69 -0.95 2.74 10.05
C HIS A 69 -1.97 1.68 9.63
N PRO A 70 -1.98 0.49 10.27
CA PRO A 70 -2.88 -0.59 9.87
C PRO A 70 -4.37 -0.22 9.89
N ALA A 71 -4.77 0.73 10.74
CA ALA A 71 -6.16 1.17 10.82
C ALA A 71 -6.57 2.14 9.71
N ALA A 72 -5.62 2.71 8.96
CA ALA A 72 -5.94 3.63 7.87
C ALA A 72 -6.80 2.93 6.82
N GLN A 73 -7.82 3.64 6.33
CA GLN A 73 -8.72 3.11 5.30
C GLN A 73 -8.34 3.67 3.95
N ILE A 74 -7.96 2.79 3.03
CA ILE A 74 -7.48 3.17 1.71
C ILE A 74 -8.35 2.50 0.65
N GLY A 75 -8.91 3.31 -0.23
CA GLY A 75 -9.68 2.84 -1.37
C GLY A 75 -8.81 2.13 -2.41
N ARG A 76 -9.41 1.76 -3.52
CA ARG A 76 -8.75 1.02 -4.59
C ARG A 76 -7.94 1.96 -5.47
N GLY A 77 -6.85 1.47 -6.02
CA GLY A 77 -6.10 2.20 -7.03
C GLY A 77 -5.25 3.35 -6.51
N LEU A 78 -4.81 3.28 -5.25
CA LEU A 78 -3.87 4.27 -4.71
C LEU A 78 -2.51 4.10 -5.37
N PHE A 79 -1.96 5.19 -5.88
CA PHE A 79 -0.59 5.24 -6.39
C PHE A 79 0.23 6.22 -5.55
N ILE A 80 1.33 5.71 -4.96
CA ILE A 80 2.31 6.53 -4.24
C ILE A 80 3.57 6.59 -5.09
N ASP A 81 3.88 7.78 -5.59
CA ASP A 81 5.08 8.01 -6.38
C ASP A 81 6.14 8.65 -5.49
N HIS A 82 7.37 8.16 -5.59
CA HIS A 82 8.49 8.66 -4.78
C HIS A 82 8.19 8.69 -3.29
N GLY A 83 7.67 7.57 -2.78
CA GLY A 83 7.00 7.55 -1.47
C GLY A 83 7.90 7.57 -0.23
N MET A 84 9.22 7.58 -0.35
CA MET A 84 10.07 7.55 0.84
C MET A 84 9.77 8.75 1.76
N GLY A 85 9.52 8.46 3.04
CA GLY A 85 9.16 9.49 4.01
C GLY A 85 7.67 9.77 4.12
N VAL A 86 6.82 9.14 3.31
CA VAL A 86 5.37 9.29 3.43
C VAL A 86 4.89 8.61 4.71
N VAL A 87 4.00 9.30 5.44
CA VAL A 87 3.36 8.75 6.64
C VAL A 87 1.85 8.91 6.51
N ILE A 88 1.13 7.81 6.65
CA ILE A 88 -0.33 7.80 6.63
C ILE A 88 -0.82 7.35 8.00
N GLY A 89 -1.50 8.24 8.71
CA GLY A 89 -1.88 8.04 10.10
C GLY A 89 -3.10 7.17 10.32
N GLU A 90 -3.37 6.89 11.59
CA GLU A 90 -4.40 5.94 12.03
C GLU A 90 -5.81 6.30 11.55
N THR A 91 -6.17 7.57 11.61
CA THR A 91 -7.54 8.02 11.28
C THR A 91 -7.71 8.41 9.82
N THR A 92 -6.70 8.21 9.00
CA THR A 92 -6.71 8.62 7.60
C THR A 92 -7.70 7.76 6.80
N GLN A 93 -8.45 8.42 5.92
CA GLN A 93 -9.30 7.78 4.94
C GLN A 93 -8.93 8.30 3.55
N ILE A 94 -8.60 7.39 2.64
CA ILE A 94 -8.24 7.73 1.26
C ILE A 94 -9.25 7.06 0.33
N GLY A 95 -9.86 7.87 -0.54
CA GLY A 95 -10.80 7.35 -1.51
C GLY A 95 -10.16 6.55 -2.63
N ASP A 96 -10.96 6.16 -3.61
CA ASP A 96 -10.48 5.37 -4.74
C ASP A 96 -9.68 6.24 -5.71
N ASN A 97 -8.71 5.62 -6.38
CA ASN A 97 -7.94 6.21 -7.48
C ASN A 97 -7.19 7.51 -7.12
N CYS A 98 -6.74 7.63 -5.87
CA CYS A 98 -5.89 8.73 -5.45
C CYS A 98 -4.43 8.53 -5.89
N THR A 99 -3.73 9.64 -6.05
CA THR A 99 -2.29 9.62 -6.35
C THR A 99 -1.52 10.44 -5.32
#